data_564ad51ac858cf6c30a4202a5bd854c7
#
_entry.id   564ad51ac858cf6c30a4202a5bd854c7
#
_cell.length_a   1.000
_cell.length_b   1.000
_cell.length_c   1.000
_cell.angle_alpha   90.00
_cell.angle_beta   90.00
_cell.angle_gamma   90.00
#
_symmetry.space_group_name_H-M   'P 1'
#
loop_
_entity.id
_entity.type
_entity.pdbx_description
1 polymer ?
#
loop_
_entity_poly.entity_id
_entity_poly.type
_entity_poly.pdbx_seq_one_letter_code
_entity_poly.pdbx_strand_id
1 'polypeptide(L)'
;VTFHTTRWTLVRHATGRSAVGRQALSDLCAAYYEPVVAFLRREGRAEDAARELAHEFFRKLLEKPALEGAAPALGRFRSYLLGALKHFLARERERSGRQKRGGDAVSVSLDAGTDTSPGLVLADSYELPPDEFFDRQWALAVLDRAFAALAGEREAAGKTEDFARLKPWLTGDAAHGDQAATARALGISEGALKVAVHRLRRRFRELLKAEIAQTLDSPEAMAEEMRHLFAALGGS
;
A
#
# COMPACT_ATOMS: atom_id res chain seq x y z
N VAL A 1 -18.63 9.51 17.68
CA VAL A 1 -17.56 9.70 16.67
C VAL A 1 -18.25 9.71 15.33
N THR A 2 -18.28 10.87 14.66
CA THR A 2 -18.89 11.00 13.34
C THR A 2 -18.01 10.24 12.34
N PHE A 3 -18.56 9.21 11.69
CA PHE A 3 -17.86 8.49 10.64
C PHE A 3 -17.80 9.36 9.40
N HIS A 4 -16.61 9.74 9.01
CA HIS A 4 -16.41 10.51 7.79
C HIS A 4 -16.58 9.60 6.58
N THR A 5 -17.24 10.10 5.54
CA THR A 5 -17.36 9.40 4.26
C THR A 5 -15.96 9.06 3.73
N THR A 6 -15.65 7.77 3.57
CA THR A 6 -14.34 7.30 3.09
C THR A 6 -14.28 7.33 1.56
N ARG A 7 -13.08 7.26 0.98
CA ARG A 7 -12.94 7.15 -0.49
C ARG A 7 -13.66 5.92 -1.02
N TRP A 8 -13.60 4.80 -0.31
CA TRP A 8 -14.29 3.58 -0.72
C TRP A 8 -15.81 3.72 -0.66
N THR A 9 -16.37 4.33 0.37
CA THR A 9 -17.80 4.61 0.43
C THR A 9 -18.25 5.58 -0.67
N LEU A 10 -17.42 6.59 -0.99
CA LEU A 10 -17.68 7.48 -2.12
C LEU A 10 -17.75 6.73 -3.44
N VAL A 11 -16.86 5.78 -3.68
CA VAL A 11 -16.88 4.94 -4.89
C VAL A 11 -18.11 4.04 -4.92
N ARG A 12 -18.43 3.39 -3.80
CA ARG A 12 -19.58 2.46 -3.71
C ARG A 12 -20.95 3.15 -3.86
N HIS A 13 -21.07 4.36 -3.32
CA HIS A 13 -22.34 5.13 -3.36
C HIS A 13 -22.42 6.08 -4.54
N ALA A 14 -21.37 6.20 -5.35
CA ALA A 14 -21.42 6.99 -6.58
C ALA A 14 -22.34 6.30 -7.58
N THR A 15 -23.59 6.76 -7.65
CA THR A 15 -24.51 6.39 -8.71
C THR A 15 -24.06 7.02 -10.02
N GLY A 16 -23.68 6.20 -10.99
CA GLY A 16 -23.28 6.67 -12.31
C GLY A 16 -21.89 7.34 -12.35
N ARG A 17 -21.69 8.26 -13.31
CA ARG A 17 -20.41 8.93 -13.59
C ARG A 17 -20.13 10.14 -12.69
N SER A 18 -20.40 10.07 -11.41
CA SER A 18 -20.10 11.17 -10.47
C SER A 18 -18.60 11.54 -10.51
N ALA A 19 -18.30 12.83 -10.68
CA ALA A 19 -16.92 13.32 -10.65
C ALA A 19 -16.21 12.99 -9.33
N VAL A 20 -16.94 13.09 -8.20
CA VAL A 20 -16.44 12.79 -6.87
C VAL A 20 -16.10 11.30 -6.73
N GLY A 21 -16.98 10.41 -7.22
CA GLY A 21 -16.71 8.96 -7.19
C GLY A 21 -15.52 8.57 -8.07
N ARG A 22 -15.36 9.17 -9.24
CA ARG A 22 -14.18 8.94 -10.11
C ARG A 22 -12.88 9.42 -9.45
N GLN A 23 -12.88 10.59 -8.83
CA GLN A 23 -11.72 11.09 -8.13
C GLN A 23 -11.35 10.18 -6.95
N ALA A 24 -12.32 9.78 -6.13
CA ALA A 24 -12.11 8.85 -5.02
C ALA A 24 -11.53 7.51 -5.49
N LEU A 25 -12.03 6.96 -6.60
CA LEU A 25 -11.48 5.73 -7.19
C LEU A 25 -10.06 5.94 -7.73
N SER A 26 -9.79 7.06 -8.39
CA SER A 26 -8.45 7.41 -8.87
C SER A 26 -7.44 7.49 -7.71
N ASP A 27 -7.83 8.13 -6.60
CA ASP A 27 -6.98 8.25 -5.40
C ASP A 27 -6.71 6.88 -4.77
N LEU A 28 -7.72 5.99 -4.74
CA LEU A 28 -7.53 4.62 -4.27
C LEU A 28 -6.59 3.84 -5.22
N CYS A 29 -6.78 3.96 -6.53
CA CYS A 29 -5.90 3.31 -7.51
C CYS A 29 -4.45 3.78 -7.34
N ALA A 30 -4.20 5.07 -7.14
CA ALA A 30 -2.87 5.60 -6.88
C ALA A 30 -2.26 5.00 -5.60
N ALA A 31 -3.06 4.84 -4.54
CA ALA A 31 -2.61 4.24 -3.29
C ALA A 31 -2.23 2.74 -3.41
N TYR A 32 -2.79 2.04 -4.39
CA TYR A 32 -2.54 0.61 -4.62
C TYR A 32 -1.65 0.31 -5.83
N TYR A 33 -1.10 1.34 -6.48
CA TYR A 33 -0.31 1.17 -7.70
C TYR A 33 0.91 0.28 -7.47
N GLU A 34 1.77 0.60 -6.49
CA GLU A 34 2.97 -0.17 -6.20
C GLU A 34 2.67 -1.61 -5.71
N PRO A 35 1.69 -1.87 -4.83
CA PRO A 35 1.25 -3.24 -4.55
C PRO A 35 0.85 -4.05 -5.78
N VAL A 36 0.17 -3.44 -6.76
CA VAL A 36 -0.21 -4.10 -8.01
C VAL A 36 1.01 -4.39 -8.88
N VAL A 37 1.93 -3.43 -9.04
CA VAL A 37 3.18 -3.63 -9.78
C VAL A 37 4.00 -4.76 -9.16
N ALA A 38 4.17 -4.77 -7.83
CA ALA A 38 4.89 -5.81 -7.13
C ALA A 38 4.26 -7.20 -7.34
N PHE A 39 2.93 -7.28 -7.30
CA PHE A 39 2.19 -8.52 -7.58
C PHE A 39 2.44 -9.02 -9.01
N LEU A 40 2.39 -8.12 -10.00
CA LEU A 40 2.64 -8.45 -11.41
C LEU A 40 4.08 -8.92 -11.65
N ARG A 41 5.06 -8.31 -10.98
CA ARG A 41 6.47 -8.76 -11.03
C ARG A 41 6.61 -10.18 -10.48
N ARG A 42 5.96 -10.46 -9.38
CA ARG A 42 5.94 -11.80 -8.81
C ARG A 42 5.31 -12.83 -9.77
N GLU A 43 4.32 -12.44 -10.58
CA GLU A 43 3.74 -13.27 -11.64
C GLU A 43 4.69 -13.46 -12.85
N GLY A 44 5.97 -13.12 -12.70
CA GLY A 44 7.02 -13.32 -13.71
C GLY A 44 7.11 -12.20 -14.76
N ARG A 45 6.56 -11.02 -14.50
CA ARG A 45 6.68 -9.89 -15.42
C ARG A 45 7.93 -9.07 -15.10
N ALA A 46 8.68 -8.68 -16.15
CA ALA A 46 9.74 -7.70 -16.01
C ALA A 46 9.17 -6.35 -15.54
N GLU A 47 9.99 -5.51 -14.91
CA GLU A 47 9.59 -4.24 -14.28
C GLU A 47 8.72 -3.38 -15.21
N ASP A 48 9.22 -3.09 -16.42
CA ASP A 48 8.53 -2.23 -17.38
C ASP A 48 7.19 -2.84 -17.82
N ALA A 49 7.17 -4.14 -18.14
CA ALA A 49 5.96 -4.85 -18.51
C ALA A 49 4.94 -4.92 -17.35
N ALA A 50 5.40 -5.01 -16.09
CA ALA A 50 4.54 -4.96 -14.92
C ALA A 50 3.90 -3.58 -14.76
N ARG A 51 4.66 -2.50 -14.97
CA ARG A 51 4.16 -1.12 -14.91
C ARG A 51 3.15 -0.83 -16.02
N GLU A 52 3.45 -1.23 -17.26
CA GLU A 52 2.51 -1.09 -18.39
C GLU A 52 1.21 -1.84 -18.12
N LEU A 53 1.30 -3.08 -17.63
CA LEU A 53 0.14 -3.90 -17.33
C LEU A 53 -0.68 -3.34 -16.15
N ALA A 54 -0.02 -2.75 -15.14
CA ALA A 54 -0.67 -2.04 -14.05
C ALA A 54 -1.42 -0.81 -14.57
N HIS A 55 -0.83 0.00 -15.45
CA HIS A 55 -1.50 1.13 -16.08
C HIS A 55 -2.74 0.68 -16.86
N GLU A 56 -2.62 -0.39 -17.67
CA GLU A 56 -3.76 -0.92 -18.42
C GLU A 56 -4.86 -1.45 -17.50
N PHE A 57 -4.50 -2.15 -16.42
CA PHE A 57 -5.43 -2.62 -15.42
C PHE A 57 -6.22 -1.47 -14.78
N PHE A 58 -5.53 -0.44 -14.27
CA PHE A 58 -6.18 0.70 -13.64
C PHE A 58 -6.99 1.53 -14.63
N ARG A 59 -6.51 1.71 -15.86
CA ARG A 59 -7.29 2.35 -16.93
C ARG A 59 -8.62 1.62 -17.15
N LYS A 60 -8.60 0.30 -17.32
CA LYS A 60 -9.82 -0.52 -17.50
C LYS A 60 -10.72 -0.48 -16.27
N LEU A 61 -10.14 -0.38 -15.07
CA LEU A 61 -10.89 -0.28 -13.83
C LEU A 61 -11.64 1.06 -13.74
N LEU A 62 -10.97 2.16 -14.13
CA LEU A 62 -11.51 3.51 -14.12
C LEU A 62 -12.54 3.76 -15.25
N GLU A 63 -12.41 3.06 -16.39
CA GLU A 63 -13.34 3.15 -17.52
C GLU A 63 -14.69 2.47 -17.25
N LYS A 64 -14.71 1.46 -16.37
CA LYS A 64 -15.98 0.82 -16.01
C LYS A 64 -16.85 1.83 -15.26
N PRO A 65 -18.15 1.95 -15.64
CA PRO A 65 -19.09 2.73 -14.83
C PRO A 65 -19.00 2.20 -13.40
N ALA A 66 -18.76 3.13 -12.47
CA ALA A 66 -18.39 2.87 -11.10
C ALA A 66 -19.15 1.67 -10.54
N LEU A 67 -18.52 0.50 -10.54
CA LEU A 67 -18.92 -0.69 -9.80
C LEU A 67 -20.44 -1.01 -9.84
N GLU A 68 -21.11 -0.74 -10.97
CA GLU A 68 -22.50 -1.13 -11.17
C GLU A 68 -22.62 -2.65 -10.98
N GLY A 69 -23.17 -3.06 -9.83
CA GLY A 69 -23.30 -4.46 -9.44
C GLY A 69 -22.24 -4.97 -8.46
N ALA A 70 -21.37 -4.12 -7.91
CA ALA A 70 -20.57 -4.50 -6.77
C ALA A 70 -21.50 -4.78 -5.58
N ALA A 71 -21.79 -6.05 -5.38
CA ALA A 71 -22.67 -6.49 -4.31
C ALA A 71 -22.20 -5.95 -2.95
N PRO A 72 -23.09 -5.74 -1.96
CA PRO A 72 -22.76 -5.33 -0.60
C PRO A 72 -21.69 -6.23 0.07
N ALA A 73 -21.48 -7.43 -0.46
CA ALA A 73 -20.48 -8.42 -0.01
C ALA A 73 -19.01 -8.05 -0.31
N LEU A 74 -18.72 -6.98 -1.06
CA LEU A 74 -17.34 -6.64 -1.43
C LEU A 74 -16.53 -5.93 -0.32
N GLY A 75 -17.10 -5.70 0.84
CA GLY A 75 -16.51 -5.24 2.10
C GLY A 75 -15.34 -4.25 2.00
N ARG A 76 -14.20 -4.69 1.50
CA ARG A 76 -12.95 -3.94 1.47
C ARG A 76 -12.46 -3.71 0.06
N PHE A 77 -11.96 -2.50 -0.22
CA PHE A 77 -11.39 -2.18 -1.53
C PHE A 77 -10.25 -3.12 -1.92
N ARG A 78 -9.39 -3.48 -0.98
CA ARG A 78 -8.26 -4.40 -1.19
C ARG A 78 -8.70 -5.74 -1.77
N SER A 79 -9.71 -6.38 -1.17
CA SER A 79 -10.23 -7.69 -1.63
C SER A 79 -10.86 -7.59 -3.02
N TYR A 80 -11.62 -6.51 -3.26
CA TYR A 80 -12.17 -6.22 -4.58
C TYR A 80 -11.06 -6.05 -5.63
N LEU A 81 -10.03 -5.24 -5.33
CA LEU A 81 -8.94 -4.95 -6.25
C LEU A 81 -8.17 -6.22 -6.63
N LEU A 82 -7.84 -7.06 -5.65
CA LEU A 82 -7.14 -8.32 -5.89
C LEU A 82 -7.98 -9.28 -6.75
N GLY A 83 -9.28 -9.40 -6.49
CA GLY A 83 -10.19 -10.18 -7.33
C GLY A 83 -10.25 -9.66 -8.77
N ALA A 84 -10.38 -8.36 -8.94
CA ALA A 84 -10.37 -7.71 -10.25
C ALA A 84 -9.06 -7.92 -11.00
N LEU A 85 -7.91 -7.85 -10.30
CA LEU A 85 -6.58 -8.08 -10.87
C LEU A 85 -6.41 -9.51 -11.35
N LYS A 86 -6.83 -10.51 -10.55
CA LYS A 86 -6.80 -11.92 -10.95
C LYS A 86 -7.65 -12.18 -12.20
N HIS A 87 -8.85 -11.62 -12.26
CA HIS A 87 -9.71 -11.72 -13.46
C HIS A 87 -9.10 -11.04 -14.69
N PHE A 88 -8.47 -9.89 -14.49
CA PHE A 88 -7.76 -9.20 -15.57
C PHE A 88 -6.63 -10.06 -16.12
N LEU A 89 -5.79 -10.63 -15.25
CA LEU A 89 -4.68 -11.49 -15.66
C LEU A 89 -5.14 -12.76 -16.38
N ALA A 90 -6.23 -13.38 -15.93
CA ALA A 90 -6.80 -14.55 -16.62
C ALA A 90 -7.16 -14.20 -18.07
N ARG A 91 -7.84 -13.08 -18.29
CA ARG A 91 -8.19 -12.61 -19.65
C ARG A 91 -6.98 -12.26 -20.50
N GLU A 92 -5.94 -11.65 -19.92
CA GLU A 92 -4.70 -11.36 -20.64
C GLU A 92 -3.95 -12.64 -21.06
N ARG A 93 -3.94 -13.67 -20.19
CA ARG A 93 -3.39 -15.00 -20.55
C ARG A 93 -4.17 -15.66 -21.69
N GLU A 94 -5.50 -15.62 -21.66
CA GLU A 94 -6.36 -16.13 -22.73
C GLU A 94 -6.11 -15.41 -24.06
N ARG A 95 -5.99 -14.05 -24.02
CA ARG A 95 -5.74 -13.23 -25.20
C ARG A 95 -4.39 -13.53 -25.81
N SER A 96 -3.34 -13.59 -24.99
CA SER A 96 -1.99 -13.96 -25.44
C SER A 96 -1.91 -15.40 -25.96
N GLY A 97 -2.65 -16.33 -25.34
CA GLY A 97 -2.75 -17.72 -25.81
C GLY A 97 -3.46 -17.87 -27.18
N ARG A 98 -4.43 -16.99 -27.49
CA ARG A 98 -5.09 -16.96 -28.81
C ARG A 98 -4.17 -16.38 -29.87
N GLN A 99 -3.42 -15.33 -29.56
CA GLN A 99 -2.45 -14.73 -30.49
C GLN A 99 -1.28 -15.67 -30.83
N LYS A 100 -0.79 -16.44 -29.84
CA LYS A 100 0.28 -17.43 -30.06
C LYS A 100 -0.16 -18.63 -30.92
N ARG A 101 -1.46 -18.96 -30.95
CA ARG A 101 -2.00 -20.03 -31.81
C ARG A 101 -2.24 -19.60 -33.26
N GLY A 102 -2.14 -18.31 -33.56
CA GLY A 102 -2.32 -17.71 -34.89
C GLY A 102 -1.05 -17.18 -35.55
N GLY A 103 0.14 -17.38 -34.99
CA GLY A 103 1.41 -16.92 -35.57
C GLY A 103 2.59 -17.67 -34.95
N ASP A 104 3.58 -17.99 -35.80
CA ASP A 104 4.82 -18.68 -35.43
C ASP A 104 5.50 -18.03 -34.23
N ALA A 105 5.63 -18.77 -33.13
CA ALA A 105 6.21 -18.27 -31.90
C ALA A 105 7.68 -18.68 -31.78
N VAL A 106 8.57 -17.71 -31.91
CA VAL A 106 9.95 -17.82 -31.42
C VAL A 106 9.92 -17.62 -29.90
N SER A 107 10.21 -18.69 -29.18
CA SER A 107 10.39 -18.66 -27.73
C SER A 107 11.76 -18.09 -27.42
N VAL A 108 11.82 -16.86 -26.90
CA VAL A 108 13.04 -16.29 -26.31
C VAL A 108 12.94 -16.43 -24.80
N SER A 109 13.75 -17.33 -24.25
CA SER A 109 14.05 -17.40 -22.81
C SER A 109 14.98 -16.23 -22.49
N LEU A 110 14.57 -15.33 -21.63
CA LEU A 110 15.45 -14.32 -21.04
C LEU A 110 15.57 -14.58 -19.55
N ASP A 111 16.63 -15.30 -19.25
CA ASP A 111 17.26 -15.31 -17.94
C ASP A 111 18.30 -14.18 -17.95
N ALA A 112 18.12 -13.13 -17.16
CA ALA A 112 19.18 -12.20 -16.78
C ALA A 112 18.71 -11.34 -15.60
N GLY A 113 19.22 -11.65 -14.42
CA GLY A 113 19.12 -10.75 -13.30
C GLY A 113 19.98 -9.50 -13.51
N THR A 114 19.47 -8.35 -13.08
CA THR A 114 20.31 -7.22 -12.65
C THR A 114 19.67 -6.59 -11.42
N ASP A 115 20.45 -6.68 -10.39
CA ASP A 115 20.36 -6.07 -9.09
C ASP A 115 20.52 -4.56 -9.21
N THR A 116 19.64 -3.75 -8.64
CA THR A 116 19.98 -2.49 -7.97
C THR A 116 18.70 -1.73 -7.56
N SER A 117 18.29 -1.90 -6.31
CA SER A 117 17.61 -0.84 -5.52
C SER A 117 17.72 -1.20 -4.04
N PRO A 118 18.27 -0.35 -3.17
CA PRO A 118 18.28 -0.60 -1.73
C PRO A 118 16.92 -0.20 -1.14
N GLY A 119 15.97 -1.11 -1.24
CA GLY A 119 14.75 -1.10 -0.44
C GLY A 119 14.86 -2.25 0.56
N LEU A 120 14.37 -2.05 1.77
CA LEU A 120 14.37 -3.03 2.86
C LEU A 120 14.18 -4.46 2.32
N VAL A 121 15.26 -5.21 2.19
CA VAL A 121 15.25 -6.64 1.87
C VAL A 121 14.86 -7.36 3.15
N LEU A 122 13.55 -7.53 3.34
CA LEU A 122 13.04 -8.54 4.25
C LEU A 122 13.09 -9.87 3.51
N ALA A 123 13.86 -10.80 4.03
CA ALA A 123 14.07 -12.15 3.48
C ALA A 123 12.74 -12.83 3.11
N ASP A 124 12.76 -13.60 2.01
CA ASP A 124 11.80 -14.61 1.58
C ASP A 124 10.35 -14.20 1.23
N SER A 125 10.18 -13.11 0.50
CA SER A 125 8.86 -12.77 -0.09
C SER A 125 8.39 -13.75 -1.19
N TYR A 126 9.27 -14.56 -1.75
CA TYR A 126 8.94 -15.49 -2.85
C TYR A 126 8.22 -16.76 -2.41
N GLU A 127 8.30 -17.12 -1.12
CA GLU A 127 7.63 -18.32 -0.59
C GLU A 127 6.16 -18.09 -0.18
N LEU A 128 5.75 -16.84 -0.01
CA LEU A 128 4.37 -16.53 0.41
C LEU A 128 3.36 -16.87 -0.69
N PRO A 129 2.15 -17.34 -0.38
CA PRO A 129 1.05 -17.41 -1.34
C PRO A 129 0.79 -16.05 -2.01
N PRO A 130 0.31 -16.00 -3.27
CA PRO A 130 0.12 -14.74 -4.00
C PRO A 130 -0.74 -13.70 -3.26
N ASP A 131 -1.75 -14.15 -2.53
CA ASP A 131 -2.67 -13.27 -1.79
C ASP A 131 -1.98 -12.67 -0.56
N GLU A 132 -1.21 -13.47 0.18
CA GLU A 132 -0.44 -13.01 1.33
C GLU A 132 0.69 -12.06 0.91
N PHE A 133 1.31 -12.32 -0.25
CA PHE A 133 2.27 -11.39 -0.82
C PHE A 133 1.63 -10.03 -1.15
N PHE A 134 0.46 -10.04 -1.79
CA PHE A 134 -0.26 -8.79 -2.09
C PHE A 134 -0.63 -8.04 -0.81
N ASP A 135 -1.10 -8.76 0.21
CA ASP A 135 -1.43 -8.19 1.52
C ASP A 135 -0.21 -7.56 2.19
N ARG A 136 0.96 -8.20 2.08
CA ARG A 136 2.22 -7.64 2.59
C ARG A 136 2.64 -6.38 1.84
N GLN A 137 2.56 -6.36 0.51
CA GLN A 137 2.87 -5.17 -0.29
C GLN A 137 1.90 -4.02 0.02
N TRP A 138 0.63 -4.32 0.20
CA TRP A 138 -0.35 -3.35 0.66
C TRP A 138 0.00 -2.79 2.04
N ALA A 139 0.35 -3.63 2.99
CA ALA A 139 0.70 -3.21 4.34
C ALA A 139 1.94 -2.30 4.36
N LEU A 140 2.98 -2.63 3.57
CA LEU A 140 4.16 -1.78 3.39
C LEU A 140 3.79 -0.42 2.79
N ALA A 141 2.98 -0.39 1.73
CA ALA A 141 2.54 0.85 1.10
C ALA A 141 1.69 1.73 2.04
N VAL A 142 0.89 1.14 2.93
CA VAL A 142 0.14 1.87 3.96
C VAL A 142 1.09 2.49 4.99
N LEU A 143 2.10 1.74 5.44
CA LEU A 143 3.13 2.26 6.35
C LEU A 143 3.90 3.43 5.72
N ASP A 144 4.34 3.29 4.48
CA ASP A 144 5.10 4.32 3.76
C ASP A 144 4.30 5.62 3.65
N ARG A 145 3.01 5.54 3.31
CA ARG A 145 2.14 6.73 3.26
C ARG A 145 1.95 7.38 4.63
N ALA A 146 1.77 6.58 5.67
CA ALA A 146 1.66 7.11 7.03
C ALA A 146 2.97 7.77 7.49
N PHE A 147 4.13 7.22 7.12
CA PHE A 147 5.44 7.83 7.38
C PHE A 147 5.63 9.14 6.59
N ALA A 148 5.26 9.15 5.31
CA ALA A 148 5.34 10.35 4.47
C ALA A 148 4.44 11.47 5.02
N ALA A 149 3.22 11.14 5.44
CA ALA A 149 2.31 12.10 6.06
C ALA A 149 2.90 12.67 7.37
N LEU A 150 3.47 11.81 8.23
CA LEU A 150 4.12 12.24 9.46
C LEU A 150 5.34 13.14 9.17
N ALA A 151 6.15 12.79 8.18
CA ALA A 151 7.30 13.60 7.75
C ALA A 151 6.86 14.98 7.27
N GLY A 152 5.83 15.04 6.42
CA GLY A 152 5.26 16.30 5.94
C GLY A 152 4.71 17.20 7.06
N GLU A 153 4.05 16.61 8.07
CA GLU A 153 3.61 17.38 9.26
C GLU A 153 4.79 17.96 10.03
N ARG A 154 5.89 17.21 10.14
CA ARG A 154 7.11 17.68 10.84
C ARG A 154 7.83 18.75 10.05
N GLU A 155 7.90 18.62 8.74
CA GLU A 155 8.46 19.62 7.85
C GLU A 155 7.66 20.93 7.93
N ALA A 156 6.34 20.88 7.81
CA ALA A 156 5.47 22.05 7.95
C ALA A 156 5.59 22.73 9.31
N ALA A 157 5.95 21.99 10.37
CA ALA A 157 6.22 22.53 11.70
C ALA A 157 7.66 22.99 11.91
N GLY A 158 8.54 22.96 10.89
CA GLY A 158 9.96 23.31 11.00
C GLY A 158 10.78 22.35 11.86
N LYS A 159 10.36 21.09 11.98
CA LYS A 159 10.96 20.06 12.86
C LYS A 159 11.56 18.86 12.09
N THR A 160 12.05 19.10 10.89
CA THR A 160 12.60 18.07 10.01
C THR A 160 13.81 17.37 10.64
N GLU A 161 14.76 18.13 11.21
CA GLU A 161 15.94 17.56 11.87
C GLU A 161 15.60 16.77 13.12
N ASP A 162 14.70 17.31 13.97
CA ASP A 162 14.21 16.59 15.14
C ASP A 162 13.56 15.27 14.75
N PHE A 163 12.75 15.28 13.68
CA PHE A 163 12.11 14.09 13.16
C PHE A 163 13.13 13.07 12.65
N ALA A 164 14.16 13.50 11.92
CA ALA A 164 15.21 12.60 11.44
C ALA A 164 15.91 11.86 12.60
N ARG A 165 16.15 12.56 13.72
CA ARG A 165 16.75 11.98 14.94
C ARG A 165 15.78 11.06 15.71
N LEU A 166 14.48 11.29 15.61
CA LEU A 166 13.44 10.51 16.29
C LEU A 166 12.96 9.31 15.46
N LYS A 167 13.14 9.32 14.13
CA LYS A 167 12.68 8.27 13.22
C LYS A 167 13.15 6.86 13.61
N PRO A 168 14.44 6.63 13.99
CA PRO A 168 14.90 5.30 14.42
C PRO A 168 14.13 4.72 15.61
N TRP A 169 13.56 5.58 16.46
CA TRP A 169 12.73 5.15 17.59
C TRP A 169 11.32 4.70 17.19
N LEU A 170 10.88 5.02 15.97
CA LEU A 170 9.63 4.49 15.40
C LEU A 170 9.83 3.13 14.76
N THR A 171 10.91 2.98 14.01
CA THR A 171 11.22 1.78 13.21
C THR A 171 11.83 0.66 14.05
N GLY A 172 12.26 0.94 15.28
CA GLY A 172 12.94 -0.04 16.13
C GLY A 172 14.45 -0.14 15.90
N ASP A 173 14.99 0.70 15.01
CA ASP A 173 16.43 0.71 14.65
C ASP A 173 17.31 1.41 15.69
N ALA A 174 16.69 2.05 16.71
CA ALA A 174 17.42 2.69 17.79
C ALA A 174 18.02 1.65 18.72
N ALA A 175 19.37 1.63 18.84
CA ALA A 175 20.06 0.74 19.74
C ALA A 175 19.78 1.07 21.22
N HIS A 176 19.78 0.04 22.07
CA HIS A 176 19.76 0.25 23.51
C HIS A 176 21.03 1.03 23.94
N GLY A 177 20.86 2.24 24.48
CA GLY A 177 21.96 3.12 24.87
C GLY A 177 22.00 4.46 24.11
N ASP A 178 21.35 4.57 22.96
CA ASP A 178 21.33 5.81 22.16
C ASP A 178 20.47 6.93 22.78
N GLN A 179 19.77 6.62 23.87
CA GLN A 179 18.79 7.53 24.48
C GLN A 179 19.45 8.83 24.96
N ALA A 180 20.55 8.72 25.69
CA ALA A 180 21.31 9.86 26.20
C ALA A 180 21.94 10.70 25.06
N ALA A 181 22.46 10.01 24.02
CA ALA A 181 23.04 10.67 22.85
C ALA A 181 21.99 11.43 22.04
N THR A 182 20.83 10.78 21.77
CA THR A 182 19.71 11.42 21.06
C THR A 182 19.13 12.59 21.83
N ALA A 183 18.93 12.47 23.15
CA ALA A 183 18.45 13.54 24.00
C ALA A 183 19.38 14.74 23.98
N ARG A 184 20.69 14.50 24.10
CA ARG A 184 21.74 15.55 24.01
C ARG A 184 21.73 16.24 22.65
N ALA A 185 21.62 15.46 21.55
CA ALA A 185 21.58 16.02 20.20
C ALA A 185 20.32 16.85 19.93
N LEU A 186 19.22 16.59 20.64
CA LEU A 186 17.97 17.36 20.59
C LEU A 186 17.94 18.49 21.62
N GLY A 187 18.94 18.63 22.49
CA GLY A 187 18.96 19.64 23.56
C GLY A 187 17.87 19.46 24.63
N ILE A 188 17.42 18.21 24.87
CA ILE A 188 16.35 17.88 25.82
C ILE A 188 16.81 16.82 26.82
N SER A 189 16.04 16.67 27.90
CA SER A 189 16.29 15.56 28.87
C SER A 189 15.84 14.21 28.30
N GLU A 190 16.39 13.10 28.82
CA GLU A 190 15.96 11.75 28.44
C GLU A 190 14.48 11.50 28.74
N GLY A 191 13.95 12.08 29.84
CA GLY A 191 12.52 12.03 30.14
C GLY A 191 11.68 12.74 29.07
N ALA A 192 12.12 13.91 28.60
CA ALA A 192 11.47 14.63 27.51
C ALA A 192 11.56 13.86 26.18
N LEU A 193 12.69 13.16 25.91
CA LEU A 193 12.82 12.28 24.73
C LEU A 193 11.80 11.15 24.76
N LYS A 194 11.61 10.47 25.89
CA LYS A 194 10.58 9.41 26.03
C LYS A 194 9.18 9.92 25.71
N VAL A 195 8.85 11.11 26.18
CA VAL A 195 7.57 11.77 25.89
C VAL A 195 7.46 12.12 24.39
N ALA A 196 8.53 12.65 23.80
CA ALA A 196 8.56 12.99 22.37
C ALA A 196 8.34 11.74 21.49
N VAL A 197 9.05 10.64 21.77
CA VAL A 197 8.90 9.35 21.09
C VAL A 197 7.47 8.81 21.27
N HIS A 198 6.92 8.85 22.48
CA HIS A 198 5.56 8.40 22.74
C HIS A 198 4.53 9.20 21.92
N ARG A 199 4.66 10.53 21.90
CA ARG A 199 3.78 11.41 21.10
C ARG A 199 3.91 11.13 19.59
N LEU A 200 5.13 10.90 19.12
CA LEU A 200 5.41 10.56 17.72
C LEU A 200 4.77 9.22 17.34
N ARG A 201 4.93 8.18 18.17
CA ARG A 201 4.30 6.86 17.97
C ARG A 201 2.77 6.95 17.99
N ARG A 202 2.21 7.77 18.87
CA ARG A 202 0.77 8.00 18.92
C ARG A 202 0.29 8.65 17.62
N ARG A 203 0.98 9.73 17.16
CA ARG A 203 0.60 10.42 15.93
C ARG A 203 0.72 9.52 14.71
N PHE A 204 1.78 8.74 14.62
CA PHE A 204 1.94 7.75 13.56
C PHE A 204 0.78 6.74 13.50
N ARG A 205 0.34 6.22 14.66
CA ARG A 205 -0.84 5.31 14.72
C ARG A 205 -2.12 6.01 14.26
N GLU A 206 -2.30 7.28 14.55
CA GLU A 206 -3.45 8.05 14.09
C GLU A 206 -3.45 8.19 12.57
N LEU A 207 -2.30 8.52 11.98
CA LEU A 207 -2.12 8.61 10.53
C LEU A 207 -2.33 7.26 9.85
N LEU A 208 -1.75 6.19 10.40
CA LEU A 208 -1.94 4.82 9.92
C LEU A 208 -3.42 4.42 9.88
N LYS A 209 -4.15 4.72 10.97
CA LYS A 209 -5.60 4.48 11.02
C LYS A 209 -6.36 5.33 10.00
N ALA A 210 -5.94 6.57 9.78
CA ALA A 210 -6.55 7.44 8.79
C ALA A 210 -6.37 6.90 7.36
N GLU A 211 -5.18 6.39 7.03
CA GLU A 211 -4.93 5.74 5.73
C GLU A 211 -5.81 4.50 5.53
N ILE A 212 -5.85 3.61 6.51
CA ILE A 212 -6.67 2.40 6.46
C ILE A 212 -8.16 2.75 6.33
N ALA A 213 -8.64 3.74 7.09
CA ALA A 213 -10.04 4.15 7.07
C ALA A 213 -10.52 4.51 5.67
N GLN A 214 -9.66 5.06 4.81
CA GLN A 214 -10.03 5.43 3.43
C GLN A 214 -10.42 4.24 2.56
N THR A 215 -10.05 3.02 2.94
CA THR A 215 -10.29 1.78 2.20
C THR A 215 -11.45 0.95 2.75
N LEU A 216 -12.06 1.40 3.84
CA LEU A 216 -13.14 0.70 4.55
C LEU A 216 -14.51 1.35 4.27
N ASP A 217 -15.53 0.53 4.34
CA ASP A 217 -16.93 0.96 4.23
C ASP A 217 -17.60 1.20 5.59
N SER A 218 -16.99 0.69 6.68
CA SER A 218 -17.53 0.88 8.02
C SER A 218 -16.41 0.99 9.08
N PRO A 219 -16.65 1.70 10.20
CA PRO A 219 -15.68 1.84 11.27
C PRO A 219 -15.44 0.53 12.02
N GLU A 220 -16.42 -0.36 12.05
CA GLU A 220 -16.34 -1.66 12.74
C GLU A 220 -15.26 -2.55 12.14
N ALA A 221 -15.00 -2.42 10.83
CA ALA A 221 -13.96 -3.15 10.12
C ALA A 221 -12.53 -2.69 10.48
N MET A 222 -12.36 -1.53 11.12
CA MET A 222 -11.04 -0.96 11.43
C MET A 222 -10.17 -1.88 12.28
N ALA A 223 -10.73 -2.45 13.35
CA ALA A 223 -9.97 -3.30 14.25
C ALA A 223 -9.50 -4.59 13.57
N GLU A 224 -10.31 -5.12 12.68
CA GLU A 224 -9.98 -6.29 11.89
C GLU A 224 -8.91 -5.98 10.83
N GLU A 225 -9.04 -4.85 10.11
CA GLU A 225 -8.06 -4.47 9.09
C GLU A 225 -6.69 -4.14 9.71
N MET A 226 -6.67 -3.52 10.89
CA MET A 226 -5.43 -3.33 11.65
C MET A 226 -4.78 -4.67 12.03
N ARG A 227 -5.55 -5.69 12.42
CA ARG A 227 -5.02 -7.03 12.69
C ARG A 227 -4.43 -7.66 11.42
N HIS A 228 -5.11 -7.53 10.29
CA HIS A 228 -4.61 -8.01 9.00
C HIS A 228 -3.31 -7.31 8.59
N LEU A 229 -3.22 -5.99 8.79
CA LEU A 229 -1.99 -5.26 8.51
C LEU A 229 -0.82 -5.80 9.33
N PHE A 230 -1.00 -6.00 10.63
CA PHE A 230 0.06 -6.54 11.47
C PHE A 230 0.41 -7.99 11.13
N ALA A 231 -0.58 -8.83 10.82
CA ALA A 231 -0.34 -10.20 10.38
C ALA A 231 0.45 -10.24 9.06
N ALA A 232 0.11 -9.39 8.10
CA ALA A 232 0.82 -9.30 6.82
C ALA A 232 2.28 -8.84 6.95
N LEU A 233 2.61 -8.08 8.00
CA LEU A 233 3.98 -7.61 8.27
C LEU A 233 4.78 -8.56 9.16
N GLY A 234 4.12 -9.19 10.14
CA GLY A 234 4.78 -9.94 11.20
C GLY A 234 5.11 -11.40 10.83
N GLY A 235 4.57 -11.93 9.74
CA GLY A 235 4.66 -13.37 9.45
C GLY A 235 4.26 -14.19 10.68
N SER A 236 3.33 -15.10 10.55
CA SER A 236 2.90 -15.98 11.66
C SER A 236 4.05 -16.73 12.28
#